data_421273922f9b53520787dbe0144b0607
#
_entry.id   421273922f9b53520787dbe0144b0607
#
_cell.length_a   1.000
_cell.length_b   1.000
_cell.length_c   1.000
_cell.angle_alpha   90.00
_cell.angle_beta   90.00
_cell.angle_gamma   90.00
#
_symmetry.space_group_name_H-M   'P 1'
#
loop_
_entity.id
_entity.type
_entity.pdbx_description
1 polymer ?
#
loop_
_entity_poly.entity_id
_entity_poly.type
_entity_poly.pdbx_seq_one_letter_code
_entity_poly.pdbx_strand_id
1 'polypeptide(L)'
;MRVKMCGMQTAAAARAAEKAGADYIGFIFVPGSRRYVTPETAREIAREMQHVKKVGVFVDAPMAEVNRIAAAVGLDYVQLHGHETAEMARMAERPVIKAYRYGDDFDTETANAYPAEIILVDSYVKGEAGGTGQTFHWQEAAQEIARVTKPVLIAGGITAANVGEAMDTFQPFGIDVSGGLEEDGVKSEAKIAAFMAAVRTSR
;
A
#
# COMPACT_ATOMS: atom_id res chain seq x y z
N MET A 1 8.52 -7.06 10.37
CA MET A 1 8.09 -6.57 9.06
C MET A 1 6.60 -6.23 9.12
N ARG A 2 6.17 -5.13 8.52
CA ARG A 2 4.78 -4.68 8.47
C ARG A 2 4.06 -5.19 7.23
N VAL A 3 2.75 -5.35 7.32
CA VAL A 3 1.90 -5.75 6.20
C VAL A 3 0.76 -4.77 6.02
N LYS A 4 0.66 -4.20 4.82
CA LYS A 4 -0.47 -3.38 4.39
C LYS A 4 -1.31 -4.15 3.37
N MET A 5 -2.60 -4.25 3.62
CA MET A 5 -3.58 -4.87 2.73
C MET A 5 -4.49 -3.81 2.14
N CYS A 6 -4.35 -3.54 0.84
CA CYS A 6 -4.93 -2.37 0.18
C CYS A 6 -6.19 -2.70 -0.63
N GLY A 7 -7.11 -1.74 -0.70
CA GLY A 7 -8.35 -1.84 -1.49
C GLY A 7 -9.47 -2.60 -0.79
N MET A 8 -9.67 -2.34 0.49
CA MET A 8 -10.79 -2.88 1.25
C MET A 8 -12.09 -2.18 0.85
N GLN A 9 -13.09 -2.97 0.45
CA GLN A 9 -14.42 -2.49 0.01
C GLN A 9 -15.55 -3.04 0.88
N THR A 10 -15.26 -4.02 1.75
CA THR A 10 -16.26 -4.65 2.62
C THR A 10 -15.72 -4.82 4.04
N ALA A 11 -16.63 -4.77 5.02
CA ALA A 11 -16.30 -5.03 6.41
C ALA A 11 -15.76 -6.46 6.63
N ALA A 12 -16.28 -7.44 5.88
CA ALA A 12 -15.80 -8.82 5.96
C ALA A 12 -14.31 -8.93 5.61
N ALA A 13 -13.89 -8.32 4.48
CA ALA A 13 -12.49 -8.33 4.06
C ALA A 13 -11.58 -7.58 5.06
N ALA A 14 -12.03 -6.45 5.58
CA ALA A 14 -11.29 -5.67 6.57
C ALA A 14 -11.11 -6.45 7.89
N ARG A 15 -12.17 -7.10 8.39
CA ARG A 15 -12.09 -7.99 9.57
C ARG A 15 -11.17 -9.17 9.34
N ALA A 16 -11.22 -9.77 8.14
CA ALA A 16 -10.29 -10.88 7.80
C ALA A 16 -8.84 -10.41 7.80
N ALA A 17 -8.54 -9.22 7.25
CA ALA A 17 -7.21 -8.63 7.27
C ALA A 17 -6.73 -8.34 8.70
N GLU A 18 -7.56 -7.71 9.55
CA GLU A 18 -7.22 -7.43 10.94
C GLU A 18 -6.99 -8.73 11.73
N LYS A 19 -7.90 -9.71 11.62
CA LYS A 19 -7.77 -11.03 12.25
C LYS A 19 -6.52 -11.78 11.80
N ALA A 20 -6.14 -11.65 10.52
CA ALA A 20 -4.92 -12.25 9.99
C ALA A 20 -3.65 -11.56 10.52
N GLY A 21 -3.76 -10.38 11.11
CA GLY A 21 -2.65 -9.62 11.70
C GLY A 21 -2.02 -8.62 10.72
N ALA A 22 -2.80 -8.06 9.80
CA ALA A 22 -2.36 -6.91 9.02
C ALA A 22 -2.08 -5.70 9.93
N ASP A 23 -1.04 -4.93 9.63
CA ASP A 23 -0.71 -3.69 10.35
C ASP A 23 -1.50 -2.50 9.81
N TYR A 24 -1.79 -2.52 8.50
CA TYR A 24 -2.53 -1.48 7.80
C TYR A 24 -3.57 -2.07 6.86
N ILE A 25 -4.71 -1.37 6.71
CA ILE A 25 -5.68 -1.58 5.63
C ILE A 25 -5.80 -0.30 4.81
N GLY A 26 -5.99 -0.44 3.49
CA GLY A 26 -6.14 0.69 2.58
C GLY A 26 -7.54 0.82 2.01
N PHE A 27 -8.07 2.04 1.98
CA PHE A 27 -9.29 2.45 1.30
C PHE A 27 -8.92 3.31 0.09
N ILE A 28 -9.43 3.01 -1.09
CA ILE A 28 -9.07 3.73 -2.32
C ILE A 28 -10.17 4.75 -2.66
N PHE A 29 -9.83 6.04 -2.54
CA PHE A 29 -10.72 7.17 -2.85
C PHE A 29 -10.42 7.77 -4.24
N VAL A 30 -10.11 6.91 -5.20
CA VAL A 30 -9.80 7.30 -6.58
C VAL A 30 -10.99 6.97 -7.47
N PRO A 31 -11.75 7.97 -7.98
CA PRO A 31 -12.86 7.74 -8.90
C PRO A 31 -12.40 6.96 -10.13
N GLY A 32 -13.20 5.98 -10.57
CA GLY A 32 -12.85 5.11 -11.69
C GLY A 32 -11.98 3.89 -11.34
N SER A 33 -11.41 3.82 -10.14
CA SER A 33 -10.78 2.60 -9.67
C SER A 33 -11.83 1.51 -9.41
N ARG A 34 -11.57 0.28 -9.88
CA ARG A 34 -12.44 -0.87 -9.54
C ARG A 34 -12.49 -1.17 -8.04
N ARG A 35 -11.53 -0.63 -7.28
CA ARG A 35 -11.45 -0.76 -5.82
C ARG A 35 -11.92 0.49 -5.09
N TYR A 36 -12.56 1.41 -5.80
CA TYR A 36 -13.10 2.63 -5.18
C TYR A 36 -14.09 2.27 -4.07
N VAL A 37 -14.03 3.03 -3.00
CA VAL A 37 -15.01 2.98 -1.91
C VAL A 37 -15.42 4.40 -1.55
N THR A 38 -16.71 4.62 -1.25
CA THR A 38 -17.15 5.94 -0.82
C THR A 38 -16.65 6.27 0.59
N PRO A 39 -16.48 7.54 0.95
CA PRO A 39 -16.11 7.93 2.31
C PRO A 39 -17.08 7.39 3.37
N GLU A 40 -18.39 7.32 3.06
CA GLU A 40 -19.42 6.79 3.95
C GLU A 40 -19.19 5.31 4.23
N THR A 41 -19.02 4.50 3.18
CA THR A 41 -18.73 3.06 3.31
C THR A 41 -17.41 2.81 4.02
N ALA A 42 -16.36 3.56 3.67
CA ALA A 42 -15.06 3.44 4.34
C ALA A 42 -15.16 3.77 5.83
N ARG A 43 -15.97 4.78 6.20
CA ARG A 43 -16.21 5.15 7.61
C ARG A 43 -16.94 4.05 8.38
N GLU A 44 -17.94 3.40 7.77
CA GLU A 44 -18.64 2.27 8.38
C GLU A 44 -17.67 1.12 8.64
N ILE A 45 -16.87 0.75 7.65
CA ILE A 45 -15.84 -0.29 7.80
C ILE A 45 -14.82 0.10 8.86
N ALA A 46 -14.29 1.33 8.80
CA ALA A 46 -13.25 1.80 9.71
C ALA A 46 -13.66 1.78 11.19
N ARG A 47 -14.95 2.01 11.48
CA ARG A 47 -15.49 1.98 12.86
C ARG A 47 -15.46 0.59 13.49
N GLU A 48 -15.47 -0.46 12.68
CA GLU A 48 -15.39 -1.83 13.18
C GLU A 48 -13.95 -2.26 13.49
N MET A 49 -12.96 -1.54 12.97
CA MET A 49 -11.53 -1.88 13.15
C MET A 49 -10.98 -1.33 14.45
N GLN A 50 -10.28 -2.16 15.23
CA GLN A 50 -9.79 -1.81 16.55
C GLN A 50 -8.26 -1.65 16.61
N HIS A 51 -7.52 -2.44 15.88
CA HIS A 51 -6.07 -2.54 16.01
C HIS A 51 -5.31 -2.17 14.74
N VAL A 52 -5.91 -2.41 13.56
CA VAL A 52 -5.29 -2.13 12.27
C VAL A 52 -5.34 -0.64 11.94
N LYS A 53 -4.24 -0.08 11.41
CA LYS A 53 -4.18 1.30 10.95
C LYS A 53 -4.92 1.48 9.62
N LYS A 54 -5.68 2.56 9.50
CA LYS A 54 -6.51 2.89 8.32
C LYS A 54 -5.79 3.89 7.45
N VAL A 55 -5.57 3.53 6.18
CA VAL A 55 -4.87 4.33 5.17
C VAL A 55 -5.84 4.71 4.06
N GLY A 56 -5.98 5.99 3.77
CA GLY A 56 -6.72 6.45 2.59
C GLY A 56 -5.77 6.68 1.42
N VAL A 57 -6.09 6.09 0.25
CA VAL A 57 -5.28 6.25 -0.97
C VAL A 57 -5.95 7.27 -1.89
N PHE A 58 -5.17 8.26 -2.30
CA PHE A 58 -5.57 9.37 -3.15
C PHE A 58 -4.62 9.51 -4.34
N VAL A 59 -5.10 10.05 -5.44
CA VAL A 59 -4.33 10.37 -6.64
C VAL A 59 -4.72 11.78 -7.08
N ASP A 60 -3.79 12.72 -6.98
CA ASP A 60 -3.93 14.12 -7.42
C ASP A 60 -5.20 14.84 -6.90
N ALA A 61 -5.69 14.42 -5.73
CA ALA A 61 -6.85 15.03 -5.10
C ALA A 61 -6.46 16.37 -4.39
N PRO A 62 -7.34 17.37 -4.37
CA PRO A 62 -7.12 18.57 -3.59
C PRO A 62 -6.91 18.26 -2.11
N MET A 63 -5.88 18.82 -1.47
CA MET A 63 -5.53 18.48 -0.08
C MET A 63 -6.65 18.81 0.92
N ALA A 64 -7.48 19.83 0.63
CA ALA A 64 -8.67 20.10 1.43
C ALA A 64 -9.67 18.92 1.41
N GLU A 65 -9.82 18.26 0.28
CA GLU A 65 -10.65 17.05 0.16
C GLU A 65 -10.02 15.87 0.87
N VAL A 66 -8.71 15.65 0.69
CA VAL A 66 -7.95 14.59 1.38
C VAL A 66 -8.13 14.71 2.90
N ASN A 67 -7.94 15.91 3.46
CA ASN A 67 -8.08 16.15 4.90
C ASN A 67 -9.53 15.96 5.36
N ARG A 68 -10.51 16.46 4.59
CA ARG A 68 -11.94 16.26 4.89
C ARG A 68 -12.32 14.78 4.96
N ILE A 69 -11.88 13.98 3.97
CA ILE A 69 -12.15 12.53 3.96
C ILE A 69 -11.40 11.85 5.10
N ALA A 70 -10.14 12.20 5.33
CA ALA A 70 -9.33 11.63 6.40
C ALA A 70 -9.97 11.84 7.77
N ALA A 71 -10.48 13.03 8.05
CA ALA A 71 -11.20 13.34 9.30
C ALA A 71 -12.54 12.58 9.38
N ALA A 72 -13.34 12.58 8.31
CA ALA A 72 -14.67 11.95 8.28
C ALA A 72 -14.62 10.44 8.46
N VAL A 73 -13.62 9.76 7.88
CA VAL A 73 -13.42 8.31 7.97
C VAL A 73 -12.66 7.91 9.25
N GLY A 74 -11.87 8.82 9.81
CA GLY A 74 -10.95 8.52 10.92
C GLY A 74 -9.71 7.77 10.44
N LEU A 75 -9.10 8.23 9.34
CA LEU A 75 -7.86 7.65 8.81
C LEU A 75 -6.68 7.94 9.74
N ASP A 76 -5.78 6.98 9.85
CA ASP A 76 -4.50 7.13 10.55
C ASP A 76 -3.40 7.70 9.63
N TYR A 77 -3.46 7.38 8.33
CA TYR A 77 -2.53 7.82 7.29
C TYR A 77 -3.27 8.24 6.01
N VAL A 78 -2.65 9.13 5.25
CA VAL A 78 -3.02 9.41 3.87
C VAL A 78 -1.89 8.96 2.94
N GLN A 79 -2.24 8.18 1.91
CA GLN A 79 -1.29 7.74 0.87
C GLN A 79 -1.51 8.57 -0.38
N LEU A 80 -0.49 9.32 -0.78
CA LEU A 80 -0.45 10.15 -1.98
C LEU A 80 0.20 9.33 -3.11
N HIS A 81 -0.60 8.93 -4.09
CA HIS A 81 -0.21 7.97 -5.14
C HIS A 81 -0.23 8.58 -6.54
N GLY A 82 -0.29 9.91 -6.63
CA GLY A 82 -0.21 10.69 -7.84
C GLY A 82 1.06 11.54 -7.88
N HIS A 83 0.96 12.74 -8.48
CA HIS A 83 2.05 13.68 -8.64
C HIS A 83 2.03 14.81 -7.59
N GLU A 84 1.48 14.51 -6.41
CA GLU A 84 1.38 15.49 -5.33
C GLU A 84 2.76 16.00 -4.93
N THR A 85 2.91 17.35 -4.89
CA THR A 85 4.18 18.00 -4.54
C THR A 85 4.48 17.91 -3.03
N ALA A 86 5.73 18.17 -2.67
CA ALA A 86 6.13 18.22 -1.26
C ALA A 86 5.37 19.34 -0.50
N GLU A 87 5.01 20.44 -1.17
CA GLU A 87 4.19 21.51 -0.57
C GLU A 87 2.78 21.03 -0.27
N MET A 88 2.16 20.31 -1.22
CA MET A 88 0.85 19.69 -0.99
C MET A 88 0.90 18.71 0.17
N ALA A 89 1.91 17.86 0.24
CA ALA A 89 2.06 16.89 1.31
C ALA A 89 2.20 17.54 2.70
N ARG A 90 2.84 18.73 2.80
CA ARG A 90 2.92 19.48 4.07
C ARG A 90 1.57 20.02 4.55
N MET A 91 0.57 20.09 3.68
CA MET A 91 -0.80 20.48 4.04
C MET A 91 -1.63 19.31 4.57
N ALA A 92 -1.11 18.09 4.55
CA ALA A 92 -1.81 16.94 5.09
C ALA A 92 -1.91 17.01 6.61
N GLU A 93 -3.11 16.76 7.15
CA GLU A 93 -3.38 16.72 8.60
C GLU A 93 -3.13 15.33 9.20
N ARG A 94 -2.76 14.38 8.39
CA ARG A 94 -2.37 13.01 8.80
C ARG A 94 -0.98 12.69 8.29
N PRO A 95 -0.25 11.79 8.95
CA PRO A 95 1.00 11.27 8.44
C PRO A 95 0.86 10.78 7.00
N VAL A 96 1.87 11.08 6.18
CA VAL A 96 1.85 10.80 4.74
C VAL A 96 2.63 9.54 4.42
N ILE A 97 2.05 8.69 3.58
CA ILE A 97 2.74 7.66 2.80
C ILE A 97 2.83 8.21 1.38
N LYS A 98 4.04 8.40 0.84
CA LYS A 98 4.22 8.76 -0.58
C LYS A 98 4.51 7.53 -1.40
N ALA A 99 3.73 7.31 -2.44
CA ALA A 99 3.94 6.21 -3.38
C ALA A 99 4.64 6.70 -4.64
N TYR A 100 5.58 5.89 -5.11
CA TYR A 100 6.33 6.04 -6.35
C TYR A 100 6.28 4.75 -7.17
N ARG A 101 6.40 4.86 -8.49
CA ARG A 101 6.58 3.72 -9.39
C ARG A 101 8.05 3.57 -9.74
N TYR A 102 8.59 2.41 -9.46
CA TYR A 102 9.98 2.11 -9.87
C TYR A 102 10.10 2.10 -11.39
N GLY A 103 11.14 2.80 -11.90
CA GLY A 103 11.36 2.93 -13.34
C GLY A 103 10.50 4.00 -14.04
N ASP A 104 9.71 4.77 -13.30
CA ASP A 104 8.90 5.88 -13.81
C ASP A 104 9.22 7.18 -13.03
N ASP A 105 8.75 7.30 -11.80
CA ASP A 105 8.87 8.52 -10.99
C ASP A 105 9.68 8.33 -9.69
N PHE A 106 10.21 7.13 -9.45
CA PHE A 106 11.04 6.85 -8.29
C PHE A 106 12.46 7.38 -8.47
N ASP A 107 12.89 8.20 -7.54
CA ASP A 107 14.26 8.65 -7.35
C ASP A 107 14.56 8.73 -5.84
N THR A 108 15.72 8.18 -5.44
CA THR A 108 16.09 8.06 -4.01
C THR A 108 16.24 9.40 -3.32
N GLU A 109 16.83 10.41 -3.99
CA GLU A 109 17.06 11.74 -3.38
C GLU A 109 15.72 12.45 -3.17
N THR A 110 14.85 12.40 -4.19
CA THR A 110 13.48 12.93 -4.12
C THR A 110 12.68 12.24 -3.02
N ALA A 111 12.73 10.92 -2.93
CA ALA A 111 12.03 10.16 -1.90
C ALA A 111 12.52 10.52 -0.48
N ASN A 112 13.84 10.68 -0.30
CA ASN A 112 14.43 11.09 0.99
C ASN A 112 14.05 12.52 1.39
N ALA A 113 13.96 13.44 0.43
CA ALA A 113 13.60 14.84 0.67
C ALA A 113 12.09 15.06 0.85
N TYR A 114 11.24 14.15 0.34
CA TYR A 114 9.79 14.29 0.40
C TYR A 114 9.28 14.24 1.85
N PRO A 115 8.30 15.08 2.27
CA PRO A 115 7.80 15.13 3.65
C PRO A 115 6.78 13.99 3.91
N ALA A 116 7.22 12.75 3.78
CA ALA A 116 6.46 11.55 4.11
C ALA A 116 7.10 10.80 5.27
N GLU A 117 6.29 10.13 6.07
CA GLU A 117 6.76 9.22 7.13
C GLU A 117 7.17 7.87 6.56
N ILE A 118 6.47 7.42 5.52
CA ILE A 118 6.72 6.13 4.86
C ILE A 118 6.79 6.38 3.35
N ILE A 119 7.70 5.70 2.67
CA ILE A 119 7.77 5.64 1.22
C ILE A 119 7.19 4.29 0.77
N LEU A 120 6.32 4.30 -0.21
CA LEU A 120 5.86 3.09 -0.90
C LEU A 120 6.46 3.06 -2.29
N VAL A 121 7.13 1.97 -2.65
CA VAL A 121 7.65 1.76 -4.01
C VAL A 121 6.88 0.63 -4.67
N ASP A 122 6.16 0.96 -5.74
CA ASP A 122 5.48 -0.01 -6.59
C ASP A 122 6.45 -0.50 -7.67
N SER A 123 6.89 -1.75 -7.51
CA SER A 123 7.86 -2.40 -8.40
C SER A 123 7.22 -3.05 -9.64
N TYR A 124 5.93 -2.76 -9.90
CA TYR A 124 5.22 -3.31 -11.05
C TYR A 124 5.65 -2.63 -12.35
N VAL A 125 6.28 -3.37 -13.25
CA VAL A 125 6.59 -2.94 -14.61
C VAL A 125 5.42 -3.30 -15.54
N LYS A 126 4.85 -2.31 -16.20
CA LYS A 126 3.71 -2.48 -17.11
C LYS A 126 4.10 -3.34 -18.32
N GLY A 127 3.45 -4.48 -18.51
CA GLY A 127 3.64 -5.37 -19.66
C GLY A 127 4.29 -6.72 -19.35
N GLU A 128 4.70 -6.97 -18.12
CA GLU A 128 5.30 -8.24 -17.72
C GLU A 128 4.36 -8.99 -16.76
N ALA A 129 3.77 -10.07 -17.25
CA ALA A 129 2.98 -10.97 -16.41
C ALA A 129 3.93 -11.69 -15.44
N GLY A 130 3.66 -11.62 -14.15
CA GLY A 130 4.45 -12.32 -13.14
C GLY A 130 4.62 -13.81 -13.48
N GLY A 131 5.87 -14.27 -13.52
CA GLY A 131 6.19 -15.69 -13.73
C GLY A 131 7.31 -16.00 -14.71
N THR A 132 7.90 -15.01 -15.38
CA THR A 132 8.97 -15.23 -16.35
C THR A 132 10.23 -14.43 -16.03
N GLY A 133 11.07 -14.95 -15.11
CA GLY A 133 12.49 -14.57 -15.04
C GLY A 133 12.86 -13.15 -14.57
N GLN A 134 12.01 -12.44 -13.84
CA GLN A 134 12.20 -11.03 -13.47
C GLN A 134 12.98 -10.74 -12.18
N THR A 135 13.67 -11.69 -11.63
CA THR A 135 14.56 -11.50 -10.47
C THR A 135 15.67 -10.47 -10.73
N PHE A 136 16.04 -10.25 -11.99
CA PHE A 136 17.09 -9.27 -12.36
C PHE A 136 16.69 -7.83 -12.06
N HIS A 137 15.45 -7.44 -12.37
CA HIS A 137 14.96 -6.08 -12.09
C HIS A 137 14.73 -5.81 -10.59
N TRP A 138 14.32 -6.82 -9.83
CA TRP A 138 14.17 -6.69 -8.39
C TRP A 138 15.50 -6.45 -7.67
N GLN A 139 16.59 -7.07 -8.12
CA GLN A 139 17.92 -6.89 -7.53
C GLN A 139 18.46 -5.47 -7.77
N GLU A 140 18.27 -4.93 -8.96
CA GLU A 140 18.64 -3.53 -9.26
C GLU A 140 17.81 -2.56 -8.43
N ALA A 141 16.49 -2.74 -8.40
CA ALA A 141 15.57 -1.94 -7.60
C ALA A 141 15.93 -2.00 -6.10
N ALA A 142 16.28 -3.17 -5.58
CA ALA A 142 16.64 -3.33 -4.17
C ALA A 142 17.89 -2.52 -3.80
N GLN A 143 18.90 -2.45 -4.67
CA GLN A 143 20.10 -1.65 -4.42
C GLN A 143 19.80 -0.14 -4.34
N GLU A 144 18.90 0.34 -5.17
CA GLU A 144 18.48 1.74 -5.17
C GLU A 144 17.58 2.05 -3.97
N ILE A 145 16.57 1.22 -3.73
CA ILE A 145 15.63 1.35 -2.62
C ILE A 145 16.34 1.28 -1.26
N ALA A 146 17.39 0.47 -1.13
CA ALA A 146 18.20 0.38 0.09
C ALA A 146 18.88 1.71 0.51
N ARG A 147 18.97 2.69 -0.40
CA ARG A 147 19.49 4.04 -0.11
C ARG A 147 18.41 4.98 0.44
N VAL A 148 17.14 4.56 0.45
CA VAL A 148 16.06 5.33 1.08
C VAL A 148 16.22 5.26 2.59
N THR A 149 16.30 6.41 3.24
CA THR A 149 16.54 6.53 4.69
C THR A 149 15.27 6.40 5.53
N LYS A 150 14.11 6.40 4.89
CA LYS A 150 12.79 6.27 5.51
C LYS A 150 12.30 4.83 5.48
N PRO A 151 11.32 4.45 6.31
CA PRO A 151 10.63 3.17 6.18
C PRO A 151 10.05 2.98 4.79
N VAL A 152 10.34 1.84 4.14
CA VAL A 152 9.86 1.53 2.79
C VAL A 152 8.87 0.37 2.80
N LEU A 153 7.71 0.58 2.19
CA LEU A 153 6.77 -0.47 1.80
C LEU A 153 7.03 -0.86 0.34
N ILE A 154 7.19 -2.14 0.07
CA ILE A 154 7.28 -2.67 -1.30
C ILE A 154 5.90 -3.13 -1.76
N ALA A 155 5.51 -2.68 -2.95
CA ALA A 155 4.27 -3.01 -3.63
C ALA A 155 4.54 -3.51 -5.06
N GLY A 156 3.48 -3.86 -5.78
CA GLY A 156 3.57 -4.26 -7.19
C GLY A 156 3.59 -5.77 -7.40
N GLY A 157 2.46 -6.33 -7.82
CA GLY A 157 2.36 -7.75 -8.17
C GLY A 157 2.61 -8.76 -7.04
N ILE A 158 2.66 -8.31 -5.79
CA ILE A 158 2.93 -9.17 -4.63
C ILE A 158 1.76 -10.13 -4.37
N THR A 159 2.10 -11.40 -4.14
CA THR A 159 1.16 -12.50 -3.89
C THR A 159 1.73 -13.43 -2.81
N ALA A 160 0.95 -14.40 -2.34
CA ALA A 160 1.45 -15.42 -1.42
C ALA A 160 2.59 -16.28 -2.00
N ALA A 161 2.68 -16.38 -3.34
CA ALA A 161 3.70 -17.18 -4.01
C ALA A 161 5.07 -16.48 -4.08
N ASN A 162 5.10 -15.14 -4.12
CA ASN A 162 6.35 -14.39 -4.31
C ASN A 162 6.71 -13.47 -3.13
N VAL A 163 5.88 -13.38 -2.10
CA VAL A 163 6.15 -12.50 -0.95
C VAL A 163 7.44 -12.86 -0.22
N GLY A 164 7.79 -14.14 -0.14
CA GLY A 164 9.06 -14.58 0.46
C GLY A 164 10.26 -14.03 -0.30
N GLU A 165 10.27 -14.18 -1.63
CA GLU A 165 11.31 -13.62 -2.49
C GLU A 165 11.40 -12.09 -2.38
N ALA A 166 10.25 -11.39 -2.34
CA ALA A 166 10.22 -9.95 -2.13
C ALA A 166 10.85 -9.55 -0.79
N MET A 167 10.56 -10.29 0.28
CA MET A 167 11.12 -10.05 1.61
C MET A 167 12.63 -10.25 1.64
N ASP A 168 13.12 -11.32 1.03
CA ASP A 168 14.54 -11.64 0.99
C ASP A 168 15.32 -10.64 0.14
N THR A 169 14.74 -10.24 -1.01
CA THR A 169 15.39 -9.32 -1.95
C THR A 169 15.47 -7.89 -1.43
N PHE A 170 14.36 -7.36 -0.93
CA PHE A 170 14.28 -5.94 -0.54
C PHE A 170 14.55 -5.68 0.94
N GLN A 171 14.42 -6.67 1.81
CA GLN A 171 14.51 -6.53 3.26
C GLN A 171 13.75 -5.27 3.77
N PRO A 172 12.49 -5.08 3.36
CA PRO A 172 11.79 -3.82 3.53
C PRO A 172 11.26 -3.64 4.96
N PHE A 173 10.86 -2.41 5.28
CA PHE A 173 10.03 -2.15 6.47
C PHE A 173 8.72 -2.94 6.43
N GLY A 174 8.11 -3.07 5.24
CA GLY A 174 6.89 -3.83 5.06
C GLY A 174 6.51 -4.07 3.60
N ILE A 175 5.46 -4.85 3.42
CA ILE A 175 4.88 -5.20 2.11
C ILE A 175 3.48 -4.62 2.00
N ASP A 176 3.16 -4.04 0.84
CA ASP A 176 1.80 -3.65 0.45
C ASP A 176 1.25 -4.61 -0.60
N VAL A 177 0.10 -5.18 -0.35
CA VAL A 177 -0.55 -6.14 -1.23
C VAL A 177 -1.98 -5.73 -1.52
N SER A 178 -2.38 -5.81 -2.79
CA SER A 178 -3.76 -5.56 -3.21
C SER A 178 -4.30 -6.69 -4.07
N GLY A 179 -3.95 -6.78 -5.35
CA GLY A 179 -4.47 -7.78 -6.30
C GLY A 179 -4.22 -9.21 -5.86
N GLY A 180 -3.10 -9.49 -5.20
CA GLY A 180 -2.76 -10.83 -4.69
C GLY A 180 -3.72 -11.39 -3.63
N LEU A 181 -4.61 -10.55 -3.08
CA LEU A 181 -5.65 -10.95 -2.13
C LEU A 181 -7.03 -11.13 -2.78
N GLU A 182 -7.13 -11.01 -4.12
CA GLU A 182 -8.40 -11.01 -4.84
C GLU A 182 -8.67 -12.34 -5.53
N GLU A 183 -9.95 -12.72 -5.54
CA GLU A 183 -10.53 -13.75 -6.36
C GLU A 183 -11.69 -13.12 -7.13
N ASP A 184 -11.70 -13.23 -8.45
CA ASP A 184 -12.67 -12.58 -9.33
C ASP A 184 -12.84 -11.06 -9.08
N GLY A 185 -11.73 -10.39 -8.70
CA GLY A 185 -11.70 -8.95 -8.46
C GLY A 185 -12.19 -8.51 -7.08
N VAL A 186 -12.54 -9.45 -6.19
CA VAL A 186 -13.00 -9.19 -4.82
C VAL A 186 -12.00 -9.75 -3.81
N LYS A 187 -11.84 -9.09 -2.67
CA LYS A 187 -10.98 -9.60 -1.58
C LYS A 187 -11.51 -10.93 -1.05
N SER A 188 -10.66 -11.95 -1.06
CA SER A 188 -10.95 -13.30 -0.57
C SER A 188 -10.33 -13.52 0.81
N GLU A 189 -11.14 -13.91 1.78
CA GLU A 189 -10.64 -14.25 3.14
C GLU A 189 -9.61 -15.38 3.10
N ALA A 190 -9.80 -16.35 2.21
CA ALA A 190 -8.86 -17.45 2.03
C ALA A 190 -7.50 -16.95 1.51
N LYS A 191 -7.49 -16.04 0.53
CA LYS A 191 -6.26 -15.45 0.01
C LYS A 191 -5.57 -14.53 1.03
N ILE A 192 -6.34 -13.80 1.83
CA ILE A 192 -5.81 -13.00 2.96
C ILE A 192 -5.10 -13.91 3.96
N ALA A 193 -5.73 -15.01 4.36
CA ALA A 193 -5.14 -15.97 5.29
C ALA A 193 -3.89 -16.65 4.71
N ALA A 194 -3.95 -17.09 3.44
CA ALA A 194 -2.83 -17.72 2.73
C ALA A 194 -1.63 -16.76 2.60
N PHE A 195 -1.90 -15.49 2.27
CA PHE A 195 -0.86 -14.46 2.18
C PHE A 195 -0.13 -14.26 3.53
N MET A 196 -0.89 -14.12 4.61
CA MET A 196 -0.28 -13.95 5.94
C MET A 196 0.44 -15.20 6.42
N ALA A 197 0.00 -16.38 6.04
CA ALA A 197 0.73 -17.64 6.30
C ALA A 197 2.09 -17.60 5.58
N ALA A 198 2.13 -17.26 4.30
CA ALA A 198 3.36 -17.12 3.52
C ALA A 198 4.33 -16.09 4.15
N VAL A 199 3.83 -14.92 4.56
CA VAL A 199 4.64 -13.91 5.26
C VAL A 199 5.26 -14.44 6.55
N ARG A 200 4.57 -15.29 7.30
CA ARG A 200 5.07 -15.85 8.57
C ARG A 200 6.12 -16.93 8.37
N THR A 201 5.99 -17.73 7.31
CA THR A 201 6.94 -18.80 7.00
C THR A 201 8.22 -18.31 6.36
N SER A 202 8.23 -17.11 5.80
CA SER A 202 9.41 -16.44 5.22
C SER A 202 10.16 -15.54 6.22
N ARG A 203 9.81 -15.56 7.49
CA ARG A 203 10.51 -14.89 8.61
C ARG A 203 11.44 -15.89 9.27
#